data_f503f10e9410bebcff5c8215a6607e41
#
_entry.id   f503f10e9410bebcff5c8215a6607e41
#
_cell.length_a   1.000
_cell.length_b   1.000
_cell.length_c   1.000
_cell.angle_alpha   90.00
_cell.angle_beta   90.00
_cell.angle_gamma   90.00
#
_symmetry.space_group_name_H-M   'P 1'
#
loop_
_entity.id
_entity.type
_entity.pdbx_description
1 polymer ?
#
loop_
_entity_poly.entity_id
_entity_poly.type
_entity_poly.pdbx_seq_one_letter_code
_entity_poly.pdbx_strand_id
1 'polypeptide(L)'
;MIDRQRAHPSRRINVSETYDRVVPVGVDLGTSTSKFCDGTRVLYFSSVVGDALTDQLEGSWRRMNRSTDHRPVHNLAVWDAARNAFRYVGAMTRSSQRPQWFTEGGVLQNFDDAFLALQAGLFALSRERTEPLERVALSFGMPIKAGEEASERFLSHIGSRLETRGDKRIMTIRAKNAATNEIFEQSIEVVFSLVQFQGFGAYMVLLFSKFDMKLYNTYVVDVGHGTWISLPIIENEADIALADSAPAGIHTITSNISQALFEKSGQKVKVQEQRIMEKIAAGTREIEVPGAGVFNFDAMVEAECEALADEILKKLRVDVGALGAKGVSLDYVALVGGGANLVFEKVKRRVREFFGWDAQMADERIVGNNALPVDTRYANAVGLMLLARDQIALELDKDVDRSIDISAIVSDKE
;
A
#
# COMPACT_ATOMS: atom_id res chain seq x y z
N MET A 1 57.92 14.81 -28.91
CA MET A 1 57.94 14.73 -27.41
C MET A 1 56.64 15.30 -26.96
N ILE A 2 55.67 14.45 -26.66
CA ILE A 2 54.31 14.84 -26.18
C ILE A 2 54.27 14.46 -24.70
N ASP A 3 54.15 15.49 -23.90
CA ASP A 3 54.14 15.47 -22.44
C ASP A 3 52.87 14.76 -21.94
N ARG A 4 53.01 13.65 -21.23
CA ARG A 4 51.91 12.94 -20.60
C ARG A 4 51.58 13.64 -19.29
N GLN A 5 50.56 14.49 -19.27
CA GLN A 5 49.98 14.99 -18.05
C GLN A 5 49.41 13.84 -17.21
N ARG A 6 49.89 13.79 -15.96
CA ARG A 6 49.53 12.81 -14.93
C ARG A 6 48.05 12.96 -14.57
N ALA A 7 47.29 11.88 -14.74
CA ALA A 7 45.98 11.78 -14.19
C ALA A 7 46.04 11.92 -12.66
N HIS A 8 45.29 12.85 -12.11
CA HIS A 8 45.08 12.98 -10.69
C HIS A 8 44.35 11.71 -10.19
N PRO A 9 44.75 11.11 -9.05
CA PRO A 9 44.02 10.01 -8.46
C PRO A 9 42.65 10.50 -7.99
N SER A 10 41.59 9.91 -8.52
CA SER A 10 40.24 10.08 -8.03
C SER A 10 40.25 9.86 -6.51
N ARG A 11 39.93 10.86 -5.75
CA ARG A 11 39.70 10.80 -4.32
C ARG A 11 38.63 9.75 -4.08
N ARG A 12 38.99 8.55 -3.61
CA ARG A 12 38.06 7.60 -3.03
C ARG A 12 37.44 8.30 -1.83
N ILE A 13 36.16 8.65 -1.95
CA ILE A 13 35.38 9.16 -0.83
C ILE A 13 35.34 8.04 0.21
N ASN A 14 35.87 8.33 1.36
CA ASN A 14 35.91 7.41 2.50
C ASN A 14 34.46 7.11 2.93
N VAL A 15 34.16 5.84 3.11
CA VAL A 15 32.85 5.28 3.52
C VAL A 15 32.42 5.74 4.92
N SER A 16 33.13 6.64 5.59
CA SER A 16 32.76 7.23 6.88
C SER A 16 31.75 8.39 6.80
N GLU A 17 31.33 8.82 5.60
CA GLU A 17 30.27 9.84 5.39
C GLU A 17 28.87 9.22 5.24
N THR A 18 28.66 8.01 5.72
CA THR A 18 27.37 7.26 5.65
C THR A 18 26.26 7.88 6.49
N TYR A 19 26.55 8.83 7.34
CA TYR A 19 25.57 9.48 8.23
C TYR A 19 24.62 10.49 7.56
N ASP A 20 24.78 10.73 6.27
CA ASP A 20 24.00 11.76 5.54
C ASP A 20 22.96 11.16 4.59
N ARG A 21 22.72 9.84 4.63
CA ARG A 21 21.79 9.20 3.70
C ARG A 21 20.35 9.29 4.18
N VAL A 22 19.55 10.09 3.50
CA VAL A 22 18.08 10.08 3.68
C VAL A 22 17.51 8.88 2.94
N VAL A 23 16.72 8.06 3.65
CA VAL A 23 16.05 6.91 3.06
C VAL A 23 14.66 7.30 2.58
N PRO A 24 14.34 7.15 1.28
CA PRO A 24 12.98 7.35 0.79
C PRO A 24 12.06 6.24 1.31
N VAL A 25 10.89 6.61 1.84
CA VAL A 25 9.89 5.63 2.28
C VAL A 25 8.53 5.96 1.69
N GLY A 26 8.00 5.03 0.94
CA GLY A 26 6.63 5.06 0.45
C GLY A 26 5.67 4.41 1.45
N VAL A 27 4.57 5.08 1.75
CA VAL A 27 3.58 4.67 2.74
C VAL A 27 2.19 4.65 2.12
N ASP A 28 1.60 3.48 1.95
CA ASP A 28 0.23 3.29 1.48
C ASP A 28 -0.64 2.83 2.65
N LEU A 29 -1.39 3.74 3.25
CA LEU A 29 -2.33 3.47 4.34
C LEU A 29 -3.68 3.00 3.77
N GLY A 30 -3.70 1.81 3.19
CA GLY A 30 -4.90 1.24 2.57
C GLY A 30 -5.97 0.85 3.60
N THR A 31 -7.20 0.61 3.12
CA THR A 31 -8.35 0.30 3.97
C THR A 31 -8.17 -0.99 4.80
N SER A 32 -7.58 -2.03 4.23
CA SER A 32 -7.35 -3.29 4.95
C SER A 32 -5.90 -3.51 5.33
N THR A 33 -4.98 -2.94 4.59
CA THR A 33 -3.55 -3.24 4.70
C THR A 33 -2.73 -1.97 4.51
N SER A 34 -1.91 -1.66 5.49
CA SER A 34 -0.88 -0.62 5.39
C SER A 34 0.40 -1.23 4.83
N LYS A 35 1.02 -0.56 3.89
CA LYS A 35 2.22 -1.01 3.17
C LYS A 35 3.30 0.06 3.24
N PHE A 36 4.53 -0.38 3.44
CA PHE A 36 5.70 0.46 3.60
C PHE A 36 6.82 -0.05 2.70
N CYS A 37 7.41 0.81 1.90
CA CYS A 37 8.52 0.48 1.02
C CYS A 37 9.70 1.43 1.24
N ASP A 38 10.91 0.90 1.42
CA ASP A 38 12.15 1.66 1.61
C ASP A 38 13.13 1.53 0.43
N GLY A 39 12.67 0.97 -0.68
CA GLY A 39 13.48 0.70 -1.87
C GLY A 39 14.24 -0.61 -1.83
N THR A 40 14.29 -1.30 -0.70
CA THR A 40 14.89 -2.65 -0.57
C THR A 40 13.84 -3.72 -0.33
N ARG A 41 12.78 -3.37 0.37
CA ARG A 41 11.67 -4.28 0.70
C ARG A 41 10.35 -3.58 0.85
N VAL A 42 9.29 -4.35 0.81
CA VAL A 42 7.95 -3.94 1.20
C VAL A 42 7.53 -4.73 2.44
N LEU A 43 7.16 -4.00 3.50
CA LEU A 43 6.47 -4.55 4.65
C LEU A 43 4.99 -4.20 4.58
N TYR A 44 4.14 -5.08 5.08
CA TYR A 44 2.72 -4.82 5.17
C TYR A 44 2.09 -5.48 6.40
N PHE A 45 1.03 -4.88 6.89
CA PHE A 45 0.20 -5.42 7.97
C PHE A 45 -1.22 -4.84 7.90
N SER A 46 -2.16 -5.46 8.61
CA SER A 46 -3.56 -5.01 8.64
C SER A 46 -3.65 -3.58 9.18
N SER A 47 -4.46 -2.73 8.53
CA SER A 47 -4.72 -1.33 8.91
C SER A 47 -5.60 -1.22 10.16
N VAL A 48 -5.22 -1.93 11.22
CA VAL A 48 -5.95 -2.03 12.48
C VAL A 48 -5.03 -1.71 13.64
N VAL A 49 -5.55 -0.94 14.59
CA VAL A 49 -4.92 -0.65 15.88
C VAL A 49 -5.88 -1.08 16.99
N GLY A 50 -5.35 -1.61 18.08
CA GLY A 50 -6.19 -2.09 19.18
C GLY A 50 -5.50 -1.98 20.54
N ASP A 51 -6.28 -2.02 21.60
CA ASP A 51 -5.74 -1.96 22.95
C ASP A 51 -4.88 -3.20 23.22
N ALA A 52 -3.67 -3.00 23.77
CA ALA A 52 -2.82 -4.11 24.19
C ALA A 52 -3.41 -4.81 25.41
N LEU A 53 -3.15 -6.11 25.51
CA LEU A 53 -3.49 -6.88 26.69
C LEU A 53 -2.73 -6.35 27.91
N THR A 54 -3.31 -6.51 29.10
CA THR A 54 -2.57 -6.30 30.35
C THR A 54 -1.40 -7.30 30.42
N ASP A 55 -0.34 -6.95 31.13
CA ASP A 55 0.86 -7.81 31.25
C ASP A 55 0.54 -9.25 31.67
N GLN A 56 -0.45 -9.44 32.54
CA GLN A 56 -0.91 -10.76 32.99
C GLN A 56 -1.56 -11.55 31.84
N LEU A 57 -2.45 -10.92 31.08
CA LEU A 57 -3.13 -11.55 29.93
C LEU A 57 -2.16 -11.78 28.79
N GLU A 58 -1.25 -10.85 28.53
CA GLU A 58 -0.20 -11.00 27.53
C GLU A 58 0.75 -12.14 27.88
N GLY A 59 1.13 -12.29 29.16
CA GLY A 59 1.91 -13.42 29.63
C GLY A 59 1.20 -14.77 29.41
N SER A 60 -0.13 -14.80 29.57
CA SER A 60 -0.93 -16.01 29.29
C SER A 60 -1.03 -16.26 27.80
N TRP A 61 -1.24 -15.22 27.00
CA TRP A 61 -1.25 -15.30 25.54
C TRP A 61 0.07 -15.85 25.00
N ARG A 62 1.23 -15.35 25.46
CA ARG A 62 2.56 -15.87 25.07
C ARG A 62 2.75 -17.34 25.39
N ARG A 63 2.24 -17.82 26.53
CA ARG A 63 2.30 -19.24 26.88
C ARG A 63 1.45 -20.13 25.95
N MET A 64 0.30 -19.63 25.52
CA MET A 64 -0.61 -20.36 24.64
C MET A 64 -0.17 -20.30 23.17
N ASN A 65 0.30 -19.13 22.72
CA ASN A 65 0.74 -18.90 21.35
C ASN A 65 2.27 -18.99 21.27
N ARG A 66 2.80 -20.19 21.32
CA ARG A 66 4.23 -20.47 21.08
C ARG A 66 4.55 -20.38 19.57
N SER A 67 4.16 -19.26 18.94
CA SER A 67 4.58 -18.98 17.57
C SER A 67 6.11 -18.96 17.50
N THR A 68 6.67 -19.62 16.52
CA THR A 68 8.10 -19.52 16.19
C THR A 68 8.40 -18.24 15.42
N ASP A 69 7.39 -17.52 14.98
CA ASP A 69 7.54 -16.25 14.26
C ASP A 69 7.66 -15.10 15.26
N HIS A 70 8.88 -14.65 15.46
CA HIS A 70 9.22 -13.51 16.34
C HIS A 70 9.46 -12.21 15.55
N ARG A 71 9.15 -12.18 14.25
CA ARG A 71 9.35 -10.97 13.45
C ARG A 71 8.57 -9.79 14.05
N PRO A 72 9.19 -8.60 14.11
CA PRO A 72 8.55 -7.41 14.68
C PRO A 72 7.21 -7.11 14.04
N VAL A 73 7.11 -7.21 12.71
CA VAL A 73 5.90 -6.88 11.95
C VAL A 73 4.65 -7.67 12.39
N HIS A 74 4.84 -8.89 12.93
CA HIS A 74 3.74 -9.76 13.39
C HIS A 74 3.43 -9.64 14.88
N ASN A 75 4.36 -9.06 15.68
CA ASN A 75 4.28 -9.06 17.15
C ASN A 75 4.41 -7.65 17.73
N LEU A 76 3.91 -6.63 17.04
CA LEU A 76 4.22 -5.24 17.35
C LEU A 76 3.15 -4.57 18.21
N ALA A 77 3.60 -3.92 19.29
CA ALA A 77 2.86 -2.92 20.01
C ALA A 77 3.65 -1.59 20.03
N VAL A 78 2.97 -0.49 19.83
CA VAL A 78 3.56 0.86 19.81
C VAL A 78 3.00 1.67 20.97
N TRP A 79 3.82 2.50 21.59
CA TRP A 79 3.43 3.36 22.67
C TRP A 79 2.58 4.53 22.17
N ASP A 80 1.36 4.59 22.67
CA ASP A 80 0.45 5.71 22.44
C ASP A 80 0.62 6.70 23.59
N ALA A 81 1.29 7.82 23.34
CA ALA A 81 1.55 8.85 24.34
C ALA A 81 0.25 9.52 24.83
N ALA A 82 -0.76 9.66 23.98
CA ALA A 82 -2.04 10.26 24.37
C ALA A 82 -2.82 9.39 25.35
N ARG A 83 -2.70 8.06 25.23
CA ARG A 83 -3.35 7.08 26.12
C ARG A 83 -2.44 6.58 27.23
N ASN A 84 -1.15 6.94 27.21
CA ASN A 84 -0.13 6.46 28.12
C ASN A 84 -0.10 4.92 28.22
N ALA A 85 -0.20 4.23 27.08
CA ALA A 85 -0.30 2.78 27.00
C ALA A 85 0.27 2.25 25.68
N PHE A 86 0.71 0.99 25.67
CA PHE A 86 0.98 0.27 24.42
C PHE A 86 -0.32 -0.09 23.70
N ARG A 87 -0.30 -0.01 22.38
CA ARG A 87 -1.38 -0.46 21.53
C ARG A 87 -0.85 -1.43 20.48
N TYR A 88 -1.60 -2.49 20.22
CA TYR A 88 -1.28 -3.45 19.18
C TYR A 88 -1.53 -2.86 17.80
N VAL A 89 -0.65 -3.22 16.85
CA VAL A 89 -0.77 -2.84 15.44
C VAL A 89 -0.72 -4.11 14.58
N GLY A 90 -1.48 -4.12 13.49
CA GLY A 90 -1.45 -5.22 12.53
C GLY A 90 -1.93 -6.55 13.09
N ALA A 91 -1.17 -7.64 12.89
CA ALA A 91 -1.56 -9.00 13.25
C ALA A 91 -1.87 -9.18 14.74
N MET A 92 -1.19 -8.45 15.62
CA MET A 92 -1.42 -8.52 17.07
C MET A 92 -2.80 -8.04 17.50
N THR A 93 -3.48 -7.22 16.69
CA THR A 93 -4.84 -6.74 16.99
C THR A 93 -5.88 -7.85 17.06
N ARG A 94 -5.61 -9.04 16.48
CA ARG A 94 -6.44 -10.24 16.66
C ARG A 94 -6.58 -10.64 18.13
N SER A 95 -5.61 -10.27 18.97
CA SER A 95 -5.63 -10.51 20.42
C SER A 95 -6.22 -9.35 21.21
N SER A 96 -6.54 -8.23 20.56
CA SER A 96 -7.16 -7.06 21.19
C SER A 96 -8.64 -7.28 21.46
N GLN A 97 -9.13 -6.73 22.57
CA GLN A 97 -10.57 -6.71 22.87
C GLN A 97 -11.33 -5.67 22.04
N ARG A 98 -10.63 -4.66 21.49
CA ARG A 98 -11.21 -3.54 20.75
C ARG A 98 -10.35 -3.18 19.55
N PRO A 99 -10.30 -4.04 18.52
CA PRO A 99 -9.62 -3.70 17.27
C PRO A 99 -10.41 -2.59 16.56
N GLN A 100 -9.70 -1.57 16.08
CA GLN A 100 -10.28 -0.44 15.37
C GLN A 100 -9.56 -0.26 14.04
N TRP A 101 -10.32 -0.18 12.96
CA TRP A 101 -9.82 0.24 11.67
C TRP A 101 -9.63 1.76 11.69
N PHE A 102 -8.49 2.27 11.24
CA PHE A 102 -8.28 3.72 11.13
C PHE A 102 -8.68 4.27 9.77
N THR A 103 -9.09 3.41 8.84
CA THR A 103 -9.67 3.75 7.53
C THR A 103 -11.03 3.07 7.39
N GLU A 104 -12.03 3.78 6.92
CA GLU A 104 -13.36 3.26 6.66
C GLU A 104 -13.90 3.85 5.37
N GLY A 105 -14.47 3.01 4.50
CA GLY A 105 -15.04 3.46 3.22
C GLY A 105 -14.03 4.18 2.31
N GLY A 106 -12.75 3.87 2.44
CA GLY A 106 -11.69 4.55 1.70
C GLY A 106 -11.31 5.92 2.24
N VAL A 107 -11.75 6.28 3.45
CA VAL A 107 -11.41 7.54 4.10
C VAL A 107 -10.61 7.26 5.39
N LEU A 108 -9.55 8.03 5.61
CA LEU A 108 -8.76 7.97 6.85
C LEU A 108 -9.55 8.67 7.97
N GLN A 109 -10.11 7.89 8.89
CA GLN A 109 -11.00 8.37 9.96
C GLN A 109 -10.24 8.80 11.23
N ASN A 110 -9.15 8.09 11.54
CA ASN A 110 -8.41 8.28 12.80
C ASN A 110 -6.93 8.52 12.54
N PHE A 111 -6.52 9.78 12.61
CA PHE A 111 -5.14 10.19 12.36
C PHE A 111 -4.17 9.73 13.46
N ASP A 112 -4.62 9.61 14.70
CA ASP A 112 -3.78 9.09 15.79
C ASP A 112 -3.44 7.62 15.57
N ASP A 113 -4.42 6.80 15.22
CA ASP A 113 -4.21 5.38 14.93
C ASP A 113 -3.39 5.19 13.64
N ALA A 114 -3.59 6.05 12.63
CA ALA A 114 -2.75 6.06 11.43
C ALA A 114 -1.30 6.44 11.74
N PHE A 115 -1.08 7.37 12.67
CA PHE A 115 0.25 7.74 13.13
C PHE A 115 0.93 6.59 13.90
N LEU A 116 0.19 5.86 14.73
CA LEU A 116 0.71 4.65 15.38
C LEU A 116 1.08 3.57 14.34
N ALA A 117 0.28 3.39 13.31
CA ALA A 117 0.60 2.49 12.20
C ALA A 117 1.85 2.95 11.43
N LEU A 118 2.02 4.26 11.21
CA LEU A 118 3.23 4.83 10.62
C LEU A 118 4.47 4.52 11.47
N GLN A 119 4.40 4.76 12.78
CA GLN A 119 5.49 4.43 13.70
C GLN A 119 5.82 2.93 13.69
N ALA A 120 4.78 2.08 13.67
CA ALA A 120 4.93 0.63 13.58
C ALA A 120 5.66 0.20 12.30
N GLY A 121 5.25 0.74 11.15
CA GLY A 121 5.85 0.41 9.85
C GLY A 121 7.30 0.86 9.75
N LEU A 122 7.61 2.09 10.17
CA LEU A 122 8.99 2.60 10.18
C LEU A 122 9.88 1.81 11.13
N PHE A 123 9.38 1.47 12.30
CA PHE A 123 10.11 0.63 13.25
C PHE A 123 10.38 -0.77 12.67
N ALA A 124 9.37 -1.42 12.11
CA ALA A 124 9.52 -2.74 11.51
C ALA A 124 10.51 -2.72 10.34
N LEU A 125 10.39 -1.74 9.41
CA LEU A 125 11.38 -1.55 8.33
C LEU A 125 12.78 -1.40 8.89
N SER A 126 12.95 -0.55 9.90
CA SER A 126 14.26 -0.29 10.52
C SER A 126 14.87 -1.55 11.11
N ARG A 127 14.07 -2.41 11.74
CA ARG A 127 14.53 -3.67 12.36
C ARG A 127 14.90 -4.76 11.35
N GLU A 128 14.33 -4.70 10.17
CA GLU A 128 14.59 -5.64 9.08
C GLU A 128 15.79 -5.23 8.21
N ARG A 129 16.34 -4.04 8.42
CA ARG A 129 17.52 -3.52 7.69
C ARG A 129 18.81 -3.91 8.39
N THR A 130 19.89 -3.98 7.60
CA THR A 130 21.26 -4.09 8.12
C THR A 130 21.67 -2.82 8.86
N GLU A 131 21.26 -1.64 8.31
CA GLU A 131 21.47 -0.34 8.92
C GLU A 131 20.11 0.24 9.34
N PRO A 132 19.93 0.60 10.61
CA PRO A 132 18.67 1.18 11.08
C PRO A 132 18.31 2.47 10.33
N LEU A 133 17.00 2.77 10.26
CA LEU A 133 16.52 4.04 9.73
C LEU A 133 16.85 5.17 10.73
N GLU A 134 17.67 6.11 10.31
CA GLU A 134 18.01 7.31 11.08
C GLU A 134 17.35 8.56 10.51
N ARG A 135 17.27 8.66 9.18
CA ARG A 135 16.71 9.81 8.44
C ARG A 135 15.83 9.30 7.30
N VAL A 136 14.62 9.82 7.23
CA VAL A 136 13.65 9.39 6.20
C VAL A 136 13.00 10.59 5.50
N ALA A 137 12.66 10.38 4.24
CA ALA A 137 11.72 11.20 3.50
C ALA A 137 10.47 10.36 3.25
N LEU A 138 9.30 10.87 3.63
CA LEU A 138 8.05 10.12 3.60
C LEU A 138 7.18 10.57 2.43
N SER A 139 6.62 9.62 1.69
CA SER A 139 5.56 9.87 0.70
C SER A 139 4.35 9.02 1.02
N PHE A 140 3.20 9.66 1.19
CA PHE A 140 1.94 9.01 1.57
C PHE A 140 0.97 8.94 0.40
N GLY A 141 0.30 7.79 0.26
CA GLY A 141 -0.88 7.63 -0.59
C GLY A 141 -2.15 7.93 0.20
N MET A 142 -2.89 8.95 -0.23
CA MET A 142 -4.18 9.31 0.39
C MET A 142 -5.34 8.92 -0.52
N PRO A 143 -6.48 8.49 0.05
CA PRO A 143 -7.69 8.24 -0.71
C PRO A 143 -8.16 9.49 -1.45
N ILE A 144 -8.61 9.34 -2.70
CA ILE A 144 -9.05 10.47 -3.53
C ILE A 144 -10.20 11.25 -2.87
N LYS A 145 -11.15 10.55 -2.26
CA LYS A 145 -12.28 11.19 -1.56
C LYS A 145 -11.88 11.98 -0.30
N ALA A 146 -10.68 11.78 0.19
CA ALA A 146 -10.18 12.60 1.30
C ALA A 146 -9.98 14.07 0.90
N GLY A 147 -9.64 14.32 -0.38
CA GLY A 147 -9.38 15.66 -0.90
C GLY A 147 -8.08 16.28 -0.36
N GLU A 148 -7.76 17.47 -0.87
CA GLU A 148 -6.57 18.21 -0.44
C GLU A 148 -6.60 18.58 1.04
N GLU A 149 -7.73 19.09 1.53
CA GLU A 149 -7.88 19.54 2.93
C GLU A 149 -7.59 18.41 3.93
N ALA A 150 -8.06 17.18 3.68
CA ALA A 150 -7.76 16.05 4.56
C ALA A 150 -6.30 15.62 4.47
N SER A 151 -5.68 15.75 3.29
CA SER A 151 -4.26 15.50 3.08
C SER A 151 -3.40 16.50 3.86
N GLU A 152 -3.71 17.77 3.79
CA GLU A 152 -3.05 18.83 4.56
C GLU A 152 -3.22 18.64 6.06
N ARG A 153 -4.43 18.31 6.51
CA ARG A 153 -4.70 18.00 7.93
C ARG A 153 -3.90 16.79 8.41
N PHE A 154 -3.76 15.76 7.58
CA PHE A 154 -2.96 14.58 7.93
C PHE A 154 -1.46 14.93 8.05
N LEU A 155 -0.90 15.68 7.08
CA LEU A 155 0.48 16.15 7.16
C LEU A 155 0.71 17.06 8.38
N SER A 156 -0.21 17.96 8.65
CA SER A 156 -0.16 18.83 9.83
C SER A 156 -0.23 18.02 11.13
N HIS A 157 -1.07 16.96 11.16
CA HIS A 157 -1.16 16.06 12.29
C HIS A 157 0.18 15.33 12.54
N ILE A 158 0.77 14.72 11.49
CA ILE A 158 2.10 14.11 11.59
C ILE A 158 3.11 15.15 12.10
N GLY A 159 3.15 16.33 11.47
CA GLY A 159 4.05 17.41 11.83
C GLY A 159 3.94 17.83 13.32
N SER A 160 2.72 17.86 13.87
CA SER A 160 2.47 18.21 15.28
C SER A 160 2.94 17.14 16.28
N ARG A 161 3.12 15.90 15.81
CA ARG A 161 3.61 14.77 16.62
C ARG A 161 5.12 14.60 16.59
N LEU A 162 5.83 15.35 15.72
CA LEU A 162 7.28 15.32 15.66
C LEU A 162 7.87 16.30 16.68
N GLU A 163 8.88 15.86 17.41
CA GLU A 163 9.67 16.73 18.27
C GLU A 163 10.58 17.64 17.43
N THR A 164 10.67 18.90 17.78
CA THR A 164 11.63 19.82 17.18
C THR A 164 12.91 19.84 18.00
N ARG A 165 14.04 19.42 17.41
CA ARG A 165 15.37 19.45 18.02
C ARG A 165 16.32 20.25 17.11
N GLY A 166 16.45 21.55 17.40
CA GLY A 166 17.13 22.48 16.48
C GLY A 166 16.30 22.68 15.21
N ASP A 167 16.91 22.41 14.06
CA ASP A 167 16.29 22.44 12.72
C ASP A 167 15.64 21.11 12.32
N LYS A 168 15.78 20.06 13.15
CA LYS A 168 15.34 18.71 12.86
C LYS A 168 13.96 18.40 13.41
N ARG A 169 13.19 17.60 12.65
CA ARG A 169 11.90 17.06 13.04
C ARG A 169 12.08 15.57 13.36
N ILE A 170 11.95 15.21 14.63
CA ILE A 170 12.28 13.87 15.14
C ILE A 170 11.00 13.12 15.51
N MET A 171 10.85 11.92 14.96
CA MET A 171 9.84 10.94 15.37
C MET A 171 10.50 10.00 16.41
N THR A 172 10.06 10.07 17.65
CA THR A 172 10.46 9.10 18.67
C THR A 172 9.46 7.95 18.69
N ILE A 173 9.96 6.74 18.45
CA ILE A 173 9.16 5.51 18.42
C ILE A 173 9.56 4.68 19.63
N ARG A 174 8.59 4.37 20.49
CA ARG A 174 8.75 3.38 21.53
C ARG A 174 7.87 2.17 21.19
N ALA A 175 8.51 1.04 20.91
CA ALA A 175 7.83 -0.17 20.46
C ALA A 175 8.14 -1.35 21.38
N LYS A 176 7.21 -2.30 21.44
CA LYS A 176 7.33 -3.52 22.24
C LYS A 176 7.06 -4.72 21.33
N ASN A 177 7.96 -5.69 21.37
CA ASN A 177 7.67 -7.00 20.77
C ASN A 177 6.84 -7.81 21.78
N ALA A 178 5.57 -8.05 21.48
CA ALA A 178 4.64 -8.76 22.35
C ALA A 178 5.04 -10.23 22.59
N ALA A 179 5.75 -10.86 21.65
CA ALA A 179 6.23 -12.24 21.79
C ALA A 179 7.39 -12.37 22.80
N THR A 180 8.33 -11.41 22.78
CA THR A 180 9.53 -11.43 23.63
C THR A 180 9.40 -10.52 24.88
N ASN A 181 8.45 -9.59 24.88
CA ASN A 181 8.29 -8.52 25.89
C ASN A 181 9.42 -7.48 25.87
N GLU A 182 10.24 -7.49 24.85
CA GLU A 182 11.36 -6.57 24.71
C GLU A 182 10.85 -5.20 24.25
N ILE A 183 11.33 -4.15 24.90
CA ILE A 183 10.95 -2.77 24.59
C ILE A 183 12.14 -2.10 23.90
N PHE A 184 11.83 -1.38 22.83
CA PHE A 184 12.80 -0.65 22.01
C PHE A 184 12.42 0.82 21.96
N GLU A 185 13.42 1.69 21.89
CA GLU A 185 13.25 3.08 21.55
C GLU A 185 14.11 3.42 20.34
N GLN A 186 13.55 4.18 19.43
CA GLN A 186 14.22 4.64 18.21
C GLN A 186 13.80 6.07 17.91
N SER A 187 14.75 6.91 17.52
CA SER A 187 14.51 8.26 17.00
C SER A 187 14.85 8.28 15.52
N ILE A 188 13.93 8.82 14.71
CA ILE A 188 14.07 8.94 13.26
C ILE A 188 13.86 10.41 12.90
N GLU A 189 14.80 11.02 12.20
CA GLU A 189 14.62 12.34 11.60
C GLU A 189 13.71 12.23 10.37
N VAL A 190 12.61 12.95 10.36
CA VAL A 190 11.73 13.09 9.20
C VAL A 190 12.12 14.37 8.47
N VAL A 191 12.85 14.22 7.36
CA VAL A 191 13.42 15.36 6.62
C VAL A 191 12.31 16.14 5.93
N PHE A 192 11.41 15.44 5.26
CA PHE A 192 10.16 15.98 4.74
C PHE A 192 9.08 14.90 4.62
N SER A 193 7.85 15.35 4.40
CA SER A 193 6.71 14.49 4.11
C SER A 193 5.89 15.09 2.98
N LEU A 194 5.49 14.25 2.03
CA LEU A 194 4.61 14.62 0.93
C LEU A 194 3.43 13.67 0.83
N VAL A 195 2.35 14.14 0.24
CA VAL A 195 1.14 13.36 0.00
C VAL A 195 0.83 13.34 -1.48
N GLN A 196 0.40 12.18 -1.95
CA GLN A 196 -0.16 11.97 -3.28
C GLN A 196 -1.44 11.16 -3.20
N PHE A 197 -2.24 11.17 -4.25
CA PHE A 197 -3.41 10.31 -4.32
C PHE A 197 -3.03 8.84 -4.53
N GLN A 198 -3.78 7.93 -3.91
CA GLN A 198 -3.67 6.51 -4.21
C GLN A 198 -3.89 6.27 -5.71
N GLY A 199 -3.12 5.36 -6.29
CA GLY A 199 -3.05 5.13 -7.73
C GLY A 199 -1.90 5.89 -8.40
N PHE A 200 -1.54 7.11 -7.93
CA PHE A 200 -0.41 7.85 -8.49
C PHE A 200 0.94 7.13 -8.25
N GLY A 201 1.08 6.47 -7.10
CA GLY A 201 2.25 5.63 -6.84
C GLY A 201 2.41 4.52 -7.90
N ALA A 202 1.32 3.84 -8.24
CA ALA A 202 1.37 2.81 -9.28
C ALA A 202 1.76 3.37 -10.66
N TYR A 203 1.32 4.58 -10.99
CA TYR A 203 1.77 5.29 -12.19
C TYR A 203 3.28 5.58 -12.16
N MET A 204 3.83 5.95 -11.02
CA MET A 204 5.28 6.15 -10.88
C MET A 204 6.08 4.87 -11.15
N VAL A 205 5.55 3.69 -10.77
CA VAL A 205 6.17 2.40 -11.13
C VAL A 205 6.17 2.21 -12.64
N LEU A 206 5.10 2.56 -13.33
CA LEU A 206 5.03 2.51 -14.79
C LEU A 206 6.03 3.46 -15.45
N LEU A 207 6.09 4.71 -15.00
CA LEU A 207 7.06 5.71 -15.50
C LEU A 207 8.50 5.25 -15.30
N PHE A 208 8.77 4.60 -14.18
CA PHE A 208 10.12 4.11 -13.88
C PHE A 208 10.49 2.90 -14.76
N SER A 209 9.53 2.03 -15.03
CA SER A 209 9.75 0.82 -15.85
C SER A 209 9.71 1.09 -17.35
N LYS A 210 8.93 2.09 -17.78
CA LYS A 210 8.74 2.50 -19.18
C LYS A 210 8.85 4.02 -19.26
N PHE A 211 10.05 4.52 -19.47
CA PHE A 211 10.31 5.97 -19.41
C PHE A 211 9.51 6.80 -20.44
N ASP A 212 9.11 6.18 -21.54
CA ASP A 212 8.26 6.79 -22.56
C ASP A 212 6.80 6.97 -22.12
N MET A 213 6.37 6.32 -21.04
CA MET A 213 5.00 6.48 -20.49
C MET A 213 4.61 7.91 -20.17
N LYS A 214 5.58 8.79 -19.86
CA LYS A 214 5.29 10.21 -19.66
C LYS A 214 4.74 10.94 -20.88
N LEU A 215 4.84 10.35 -22.07
CA LEU A 215 4.26 10.86 -23.30
C LEU A 215 2.81 10.41 -23.51
N TYR A 216 2.29 9.56 -22.62
CA TYR A 216 1.01 8.89 -22.79
C TYR A 216 0.06 9.17 -21.63
N ASN A 217 -1.20 9.36 -21.98
CA ASN A 217 -2.28 9.52 -21.02
C ASN A 217 -2.70 8.15 -20.49
N THR A 218 -2.66 7.98 -19.18
CA THR A 218 -2.89 6.70 -18.50
C THR A 218 -4.12 6.78 -17.59
N TYR A 219 -4.95 5.76 -17.63
CA TYR A 219 -6.07 5.59 -16.70
C TYR A 219 -5.70 4.49 -15.68
N VAL A 220 -5.46 4.89 -14.44
CA VAL A 220 -5.14 3.94 -13.37
C VAL A 220 -6.42 3.48 -12.69
N VAL A 221 -6.59 2.17 -12.55
CA VAL A 221 -7.64 1.52 -11.77
C VAL A 221 -6.96 0.75 -10.64
N ASP A 222 -7.12 1.22 -9.41
CA ASP A 222 -6.60 0.54 -8.23
C ASP A 222 -7.74 -0.21 -7.53
N VAL A 223 -7.71 -1.53 -7.59
CA VAL A 223 -8.71 -2.40 -6.97
C VAL A 223 -8.20 -2.85 -5.61
N GLY A 224 -8.64 -2.15 -4.58
CA GLY A 224 -8.32 -2.43 -3.19
C GLY A 224 -9.24 -3.47 -2.55
N HIS A 225 -9.10 -3.64 -1.24
CA HIS A 225 -9.98 -4.50 -0.45
C HIS A 225 -11.38 -3.88 -0.28
N GLY A 226 -11.45 -2.63 0.19
CA GLY A 226 -12.72 -1.96 0.49
C GLY A 226 -13.25 -1.09 -0.64
N THR A 227 -12.38 -0.64 -1.53
CA THR A 227 -12.70 0.31 -2.59
C THR A 227 -11.97 -0.04 -3.87
N TRP A 228 -12.50 0.41 -5.00
CA TRP A 228 -11.68 0.60 -6.19
C TRP A 228 -11.61 2.09 -6.52
N ILE A 229 -10.50 2.51 -7.10
CA ILE A 229 -10.17 3.90 -7.42
C ILE A 229 -9.95 4.01 -8.91
N SER A 230 -10.43 5.10 -9.52
CA SER A 230 -10.09 5.51 -10.87
C SER A 230 -9.32 6.83 -10.82
N LEU A 231 -8.18 6.88 -11.48
CA LEU A 231 -7.31 8.05 -11.55
C LEU A 231 -6.82 8.26 -12.98
N PRO A 232 -7.45 9.13 -13.76
CA PRO A 232 -6.88 9.58 -15.03
C PRO A 232 -5.62 10.41 -14.78
N ILE A 233 -4.57 10.13 -15.54
CA ILE A 233 -3.30 10.87 -15.52
C ILE A 233 -3.04 11.35 -16.93
N ILE A 234 -3.08 12.67 -17.09
CA ILE A 234 -2.97 13.38 -18.36
C ILE A 234 -1.72 14.25 -18.30
N GLU A 235 -0.83 14.10 -19.26
CA GLU A 235 0.43 14.85 -19.30
C GLU A 235 1.24 14.76 -17.99
N ASN A 236 1.25 13.59 -17.34
CA ASN A 236 1.86 13.28 -16.05
C ASN A 236 1.20 13.91 -14.82
N GLU A 237 0.05 14.54 -14.97
CA GLU A 237 -0.71 15.12 -13.86
C GLU A 237 -2.02 14.35 -13.63
N ALA A 238 -2.38 14.17 -12.37
CA ALA A 238 -3.65 13.54 -12.02
C ALA A 238 -4.82 14.48 -12.33
N ASP A 239 -5.78 14.07 -13.17
CA ASP A 239 -7.05 14.80 -13.36
C ASP A 239 -7.99 14.47 -12.19
N ILE A 240 -7.85 15.24 -11.11
CA ILE A 240 -8.63 15.07 -9.88
C ILE A 240 -10.12 15.31 -10.10
N ALA A 241 -10.49 16.13 -11.08
CA ALA A 241 -11.89 16.37 -11.38
C ALA A 241 -12.62 15.14 -11.94
N LEU A 242 -11.88 14.23 -12.58
CA LEU A 242 -12.40 12.95 -13.08
C LEU A 242 -12.08 11.78 -12.17
N ALA A 243 -11.14 11.95 -11.25
CA ALA A 243 -10.78 10.88 -10.31
C ALA A 243 -11.95 10.53 -9.38
N ASP A 244 -12.11 9.25 -9.06
CA ASP A 244 -13.20 8.79 -8.20
C ASP A 244 -12.78 7.55 -7.40
N SER A 245 -13.56 7.23 -6.38
CA SER A 245 -13.42 6.04 -5.57
C SER A 245 -14.80 5.47 -5.25
N ALA A 246 -15.03 4.21 -5.55
CA ALA A 246 -16.27 3.52 -5.24
C ALA A 246 -16.07 2.49 -4.11
N PRO A 247 -17.05 2.32 -3.20
CA PRO A 247 -16.98 1.37 -2.08
C PRO A 247 -17.31 -0.07 -2.56
N ALA A 248 -16.64 -0.55 -3.59
CA ALA A 248 -16.85 -1.84 -4.23
C ALA A 248 -15.50 -2.51 -4.51
N GLY A 249 -14.84 -2.97 -3.48
CA GLY A 249 -13.58 -3.72 -3.56
C GLY A 249 -13.78 -5.22 -3.36
N ILE A 250 -12.70 -5.93 -3.05
CA ILE A 250 -12.74 -7.39 -2.77
C ILE A 250 -13.63 -7.72 -1.59
N HIS A 251 -13.76 -6.83 -0.60
CA HIS A 251 -14.67 -6.99 0.52
C HIS A 251 -16.13 -7.17 0.05
N THR A 252 -16.58 -6.41 -0.94
CA THR A 252 -17.94 -6.55 -1.48
C THR A 252 -18.13 -7.95 -2.06
N ILE A 253 -17.17 -8.45 -2.84
CA ILE A 253 -17.19 -9.80 -3.40
C ILE A 253 -17.28 -10.85 -2.29
N THR A 254 -16.40 -10.77 -1.29
CA THR A 254 -16.36 -11.77 -0.21
C THR A 254 -17.59 -11.69 0.70
N SER A 255 -18.13 -10.50 0.93
CA SER A 255 -19.34 -10.29 1.71
C SER A 255 -20.57 -10.88 1.02
N ASN A 256 -20.74 -10.63 -0.28
CA ASN A 256 -21.83 -11.19 -1.06
C ASN A 256 -21.77 -12.72 -1.11
N ILE A 257 -20.57 -13.30 -1.27
CA ILE A 257 -20.37 -14.75 -1.21
C ILE A 257 -20.70 -15.29 0.19
N SER A 258 -20.24 -14.63 1.25
CA SER A 258 -20.55 -15.00 2.64
C SER A 258 -22.06 -15.03 2.90
N GLN A 259 -22.77 -14.01 2.41
CA GLN A 259 -24.23 -13.93 2.53
C GLN A 259 -24.93 -15.03 1.74
N ALA A 260 -24.52 -15.28 0.50
CA ALA A 260 -25.08 -16.35 -0.33
C ALA A 260 -24.86 -17.75 0.27
N LEU A 261 -23.67 -17.99 0.86
CA LEU A 261 -23.38 -19.24 1.57
C LEU A 261 -24.24 -19.40 2.84
N PHE A 262 -24.45 -18.30 3.57
CA PHE A 262 -25.33 -18.29 4.74
C PHE A 262 -26.77 -18.69 4.36
N GLU A 263 -27.30 -18.11 3.30
CA GLU A 263 -28.65 -18.47 2.79
C GLU A 263 -28.72 -19.90 2.31
N LYS A 264 -27.76 -20.40 1.53
CA LYS A 264 -27.69 -21.79 1.05
C LYS A 264 -27.54 -22.80 2.17
N SER A 265 -26.90 -22.42 3.29
CA SER A 265 -26.76 -23.29 4.48
C SER A 265 -28.04 -23.35 5.32
N GLY A 266 -29.11 -22.72 4.88
CA GLY A 266 -30.37 -22.60 5.65
C GLY A 266 -30.22 -21.66 6.85
N GLN A 267 -29.43 -20.62 6.73
CA GLN A 267 -29.17 -19.54 7.71
C GLN A 267 -28.55 -20.05 9.03
N LYS A 268 -27.80 -21.16 8.97
CA LYS A 268 -27.23 -21.77 10.17
C LYS A 268 -25.85 -21.24 10.53
N VAL A 269 -25.01 -21.01 9.55
CA VAL A 269 -23.60 -20.63 9.78
C VAL A 269 -23.17 -19.56 8.77
N LYS A 270 -22.77 -18.40 9.27
CA LYS A 270 -22.16 -17.37 8.45
C LYS A 270 -20.66 -17.66 8.31
N VAL A 271 -20.19 -17.84 7.09
CA VAL A 271 -18.77 -18.02 6.79
C VAL A 271 -18.06 -16.67 6.89
N GLN A 272 -16.95 -16.63 7.60
CA GLN A 272 -16.15 -15.42 7.71
C GLN A 272 -15.55 -15.04 6.35
N GLU A 273 -15.64 -13.78 5.97
CA GLU A 273 -15.14 -13.23 4.70
C GLU A 273 -13.64 -13.48 4.52
N GLN A 274 -12.87 -13.37 5.60
CA GLN A 274 -11.44 -13.67 5.57
C GLN A 274 -11.18 -15.10 5.08
N ARG A 275 -11.96 -16.08 5.53
CA ARG A 275 -11.81 -17.48 5.10
C ARG A 275 -12.14 -17.66 3.61
N ILE A 276 -13.12 -16.89 3.11
CA ILE A 276 -13.44 -16.87 1.66
C ILE A 276 -12.29 -16.27 0.89
N MET A 277 -11.74 -15.15 1.36
CA MET A 277 -10.59 -14.47 0.74
C MET A 277 -9.36 -15.38 0.69
N GLU A 278 -9.04 -16.08 1.79
CA GLU A 278 -7.94 -17.05 1.86
C GLU A 278 -8.13 -18.18 0.83
N LYS A 279 -9.36 -18.68 0.66
CA LYS A 279 -9.67 -19.69 -0.36
C LYS A 279 -9.51 -19.16 -1.77
N ILE A 280 -9.97 -17.93 -2.04
CA ILE A 280 -9.77 -17.25 -3.33
C ILE A 280 -8.28 -17.09 -3.63
N ALA A 281 -7.51 -16.61 -2.68
CA ALA A 281 -6.06 -16.41 -2.82
C ALA A 281 -5.31 -17.73 -3.06
N ALA A 282 -5.74 -18.82 -2.41
CA ALA A 282 -5.19 -20.16 -2.62
C ALA A 282 -5.65 -20.84 -3.92
N GLY A 283 -6.44 -20.15 -4.76
CA GLY A 283 -6.99 -20.73 -6.00
C GLY A 283 -8.05 -21.81 -5.78
N THR A 284 -8.55 -21.98 -4.53
CA THR A 284 -9.60 -22.95 -4.20
C THR A 284 -10.96 -22.27 -4.17
N ARG A 285 -12.00 -22.99 -4.57
CA ARG A 285 -13.38 -22.47 -4.69
C ARG A 285 -14.38 -23.29 -3.89
N GLU A 286 -13.88 -24.08 -2.95
CA GLU A 286 -14.69 -24.92 -2.08
C GLU A 286 -14.47 -24.58 -0.61
N ILE A 287 -15.57 -24.58 0.13
CA ILE A 287 -15.54 -24.30 1.57
C ILE A 287 -16.48 -25.27 2.30
N GLU A 288 -15.96 -25.89 3.35
CA GLU A 288 -16.76 -26.69 4.24
C GLU A 288 -17.46 -25.80 5.27
N VAL A 289 -18.78 -25.90 5.34
CA VAL A 289 -19.62 -25.21 6.31
C VAL A 289 -20.11 -26.25 7.33
N PRO A 290 -19.72 -26.12 8.60
CA PRO A 290 -20.08 -27.11 9.64
C PRO A 290 -21.60 -27.36 9.70
N GLY A 291 -22.00 -28.60 9.61
CA GLY A 291 -23.41 -29.02 9.65
C GLY A 291 -24.24 -28.73 8.39
N ALA A 292 -23.62 -28.20 7.33
CA ALA A 292 -24.26 -27.88 6.06
C ALA A 292 -23.56 -28.49 4.82
N GLY A 293 -22.33 -28.99 4.99
CA GLY A 293 -21.58 -29.68 3.93
C GLY A 293 -20.57 -28.79 3.20
N VAL A 294 -20.08 -29.28 2.06
CA VAL A 294 -19.11 -28.57 1.21
C VAL A 294 -19.86 -27.77 0.14
N PHE A 295 -19.52 -26.51 0.01
CA PHE A 295 -20.08 -25.60 -1.00
C PHE A 295 -19.00 -25.17 -1.99
N ASN A 296 -19.29 -25.35 -3.26
CA ASN A 296 -18.54 -24.69 -4.33
C ASN A 296 -19.12 -23.30 -4.56
N PHE A 297 -18.24 -22.27 -4.59
CA PHE A 297 -18.63 -20.86 -4.78
C PHE A 297 -17.97 -20.21 -6.01
N ASP A 298 -17.42 -21.00 -6.94
CA ASP A 298 -16.73 -20.50 -8.12
C ASP A 298 -17.63 -19.62 -8.99
N ALA A 299 -18.85 -20.08 -9.29
CA ALA A 299 -19.81 -19.30 -10.07
C ALA A 299 -20.18 -17.97 -9.40
N MET A 300 -20.12 -17.89 -8.06
CA MET A 300 -20.37 -16.64 -7.33
C MET A 300 -19.17 -15.67 -7.51
N VAL A 301 -17.94 -16.18 -7.37
CA VAL A 301 -16.73 -15.36 -7.63
C VAL A 301 -16.77 -14.81 -9.04
N GLU A 302 -17.08 -15.65 -10.04
CA GLU A 302 -17.17 -15.23 -11.42
C GLU A 302 -18.22 -14.12 -11.62
N ALA A 303 -19.43 -14.28 -11.09
CA ALA A 303 -20.50 -13.30 -11.20
C ALA A 303 -20.15 -11.95 -10.54
N GLU A 304 -19.57 -11.98 -9.34
CA GLU A 304 -19.15 -10.77 -8.62
C GLU A 304 -17.99 -10.04 -9.35
N CYS A 305 -17.03 -10.79 -9.88
CA CYS A 305 -15.93 -10.21 -10.67
C CYS A 305 -16.43 -9.60 -11.99
N GLU A 306 -17.41 -10.21 -12.64
CA GLU A 306 -18.05 -9.64 -13.83
C GLU A 306 -18.78 -8.34 -13.47
N ALA A 307 -19.53 -8.31 -12.37
CA ALA A 307 -20.23 -7.10 -11.90
C ALA A 307 -19.25 -5.95 -11.60
N LEU A 308 -18.15 -6.23 -10.89
CA LEU A 308 -17.13 -5.23 -10.60
C LEU A 308 -16.45 -4.72 -11.90
N ALA A 309 -16.18 -5.61 -12.86
CA ALA A 309 -15.61 -5.20 -14.15
C ALA A 309 -16.58 -4.32 -14.97
N ASP A 310 -17.88 -4.55 -14.86
CA ASP A 310 -18.92 -3.70 -15.48
C ASP A 310 -18.97 -2.29 -14.84
N GLU A 311 -18.86 -2.20 -13.52
CA GLU A 311 -18.80 -0.90 -12.83
C GLU A 311 -17.56 -0.11 -13.23
N ILE A 312 -16.38 -0.74 -13.26
CA ILE A 312 -15.13 -0.12 -13.71
C ILE A 312 -15.28 0.39 -15.15
N LEU A 313 -15.81 -0.43 -16.06
CA LEU A 313 -16.01 -0.03 -17.44
C LEU A 313 -17.01 1.12 -17.59
N LYS A 314 -18.10 1.11 -16.81
CA LYS A 314 -19.09 2.19 -16.81
C LYS A 314 -18.45 3.53 -16.46
N LYS A 315 -17.62 3.57 -15.42
CA LYS A 315 -16.89 4.78 -15.02
C LYS A 315 -15.88 5.18 -16.10
N LEU A 316 -15.08 4.24 -16.60
CA LEU A 316 -14.11 4.50 -17.68
C LEU A 316 -14.77 5.13 -18.90
N ARG A 317 -15.94 4.65 -19.32
CA ARG A 317 -16.70 5.22 -20.45
C ARG A 317 -17.09 6.67 -20.22
N VAL A 318 -17.54 7.00 -19.03
CA VAL A 318 -17.91 8.38 -18.66
C VAL A 318 -16.67 9.28 -18.72
N ASP A 319 -15.56 8.83 -18.16
CA ASP A 319 -14.32 9.62 -18.10
C ASP A 319 -13.70 9.81 -19.47
N VAL A 320 -13.66 8.76 -20.28
CA VAL A 320 -13.20 8.84 -21.70
C VAL A 320 -14.05 9.80 -22.50
N GLY A 321 -15.38 9.81 -22.28
CA GLY A 321 -16.27 10.81 -22.89
C GLY A 321 -15.94 12.24 -22.48
N ALA A 322 -15.68 12.46 -21.19
CA ALA A 322 -15.31 13.78 -20.66
C ALA A 322 -13.92 14.24 -21.16
N LEU A 323 -12.95 13.33 -21.22
CA LEU A 323 -11.61 13.59 -21.77
C LEU A 323 -11.70 13.89 -23.29
N GLY A 324 -12.48 13.10 -24.04
CA GLY A 324 -12.71 13.31 -25.47
C GLY A 324 -13.32 14.67 -25.77
N ALA A 325 -14.23 15.19 -24.92
CA ALA A 325 -14.76 16.54 -25.04
C ALA A 325 -13.68 17.64 -24.85
N LYS A 326 -12.59 17.33 -24.15
CA LYS A 326 -11.39 18.19 -24.01
C LYS A 326 -10.34 17.93 -25.11
N GLY A 327 -10.61 17.04 -26.08
CA GLY A 327 -9.65 16.66 -27.12
C GLY A 327 -8.54 15.72 -26.64
N VAL A 328 -8.70 15.09 -25.47
CA VAL A 328 -7.73 14.20 -24.86
C VAL A 328 -8.15 12.75 -25.11
N SER A 329 -7.19 11.91 -25.55
CA SER A 329 -7.36 10.46 -25.66
C SER A 329 -6.56 9.71 -24.60
N LEU A 330 -7.06 8.55 -24.18
CA LEU A 330 -6.31 7.64 -23.32
C LEU A 330 -5.49 6.67 -24.15
N ASP A 331 -4.26 6.45 -23.72
CA ASP A 331 -3.32 5.54 -24.36
C ASP A 331 -3.18 4.22 -23.62
N TYR A 332 -3.24 4.26 -22.27
CA TYR A 332 -3.04 3.11 -21.42
C TYR A 332 -4.12 2.99 -20.33
N VAL A 333 -4.41 1.75 -19.94
CA VAL A 333 -5.20 1.44 -18.74
C VAL A 333 -4.35 0.54 -17.84
N ALA A 334 -4.12 0.99 -16.61
CA ALA A 334 -3.33 0.24 -15.62
C ALA A 334 -4.25 -0.31 -14.53
N LEU A 335 -4.25 -1.64 -14.32
CA LEU A 335 -4.94 -2.29 -13.21
C LEU A 335 -3.95 -2.67 -12.12
N VAL A 336 -4.13 -2.12 -10.94
CA VAL A 336 -3.25 -2.30 -9.79
C VAL A 336 -4.07 -2.59 -8.52
N GLY A 337 -3.38 -2.81 -7.41
CA GLY A 337 -4.02 -3.13 -6.13
C GLY A 337 -4.17 -4.63 -5.87
N GLY A 338 -4.51 -4.98 -4.63
CA GLY A 338 -4.60 -6.37 -4.18
C GLY A 338 -5.69 -7.19 -4.85
N GLY A 339 -6.72 -6.52 -5.37
CA GLY A 339 -7.84 -7.15 -6.09
C GLY A 339 -7.68 -7.20 -7.60
N ALA A 340 -6.69 -6.51 -8.14
CA ALA A 340 -6.52 -6.39 -9.59
C ALA A 340 -6.46 -7.76 -10.29
N ASN A 341 -5.71 -8.71 -9.73
CA ASN A 341 -5.56 -10.05 -10.32
C ASN A 341 -6.87 -10.81 -10.48
N LEU A 342 -7.80 -10.60 -9.56
CA LEU A 342 -9.07 -11.32 -9.57
C LEU A 342 -9.97 -10.87 -10.72
N VAL A 343 -9.88 -9.59 -11.11
CA VAL A 343 -10.75 -8.99 -12.13
C VAL A 343 -10.04 -8.67 -13.45
N PHE A 344 -8.71 -8.83 -13.51
CA PHE A 344 -7.87 -8.37 -14.61
C PHE A 344 -8.38 -8.80 -15.99
N GLU A 345 -8.57 -10.11 -16.20
CA GLU A 345 -8.98 -10.64 -17.51
C GLU A 345 -10.37 -10.14 -17.92
N LYS A 346 -11.27 -9.94 -16.95
CA LYS A 346 -12.61 -9.43 -17.20
C LYS A 346 -12.60 -7.96 -17.61
N VAL A 347 -11.86 -7.14 -16.88
CA VAL A 347 -11.67 -5.73 -17.22
C VAL A 347 -10.95 -5.60 -18.55
N LYS A 348 -9.87 -6.36 -18.78
CA LYS A 348 -9.10 -6.35 -20.01
C LYS A 348 -9.98 -6.64 -21.23
N ARG A 349 -10.80 -7.70 -21.18
CA ARG A 349 -11.75 -8.03 -22.25
C ARG A 349 -12.67 -6.86 -22.56
N ARG A 350 -13.30 -6.24 -21.53
CA ARG A 350 -14.24 -5.14 -21.71
C ARG A 350 -13.60 -3.85 -22.23
N VAL A 351 -12.43 -3.52 -21.72
CA VAL A 351 -11.66 -2.34 -22.15
C VAL A 351 -11.24 -2.52 -23.61
N ARG A 352 -10.76 -3.71 -23.99
CA ARG A 352 -10.42 -4.06 -25.36
C ARG A 352 -11.61 -3.87 -26.30
N GLU A 353 -12.77 -4.40 -25.94
CA GLU A 353 -14.01 -4.27 -26.71
C GLU A 353 -14.45 -2.81 -26.84
N PHE A 354 -14.37 -2.05 -25.76
CA PHE A 354 -14.76 -0.64 -25.74
C PHE A 354 -13.90 0.23 -26.66
N PHE A 355 -12.57 0.06 -26.63
CA PHE A 355 -11.66 0.82 -27.47
C PHE A 355 -11.52 0.25 -28.90
N GLY A 356 -12.04 -0.93 -29.16
CA GLY A 356 -11.86 -1.62 -30.43
C GLY A 356 -10.41 -2.06 -30.69
N TRP A 357 -9.62 -2.27 -29.62
CA TRP A 357 -8.24 -2.72 -29.73
C TRP A 357 -8.19 -4.19 -30.15
N ASP A 358 -7.23 -4.54 -31.00
CA ASP A 358 -6.92 -5.93 -31.24
C ASP A 358 -6.24 -6.60 -30.03
N ALA A 359 -5.96 -7.89 -30.11
CA ALA A 359 -5.38 -8.62 -28.97
C ALA A 359 -3.98 -8.10 -28.61
N GLN A 360 -3.14 -7.82 -29.62
CA GLN A 360 -1.79 -7.33 -29.39
C GLN A 360 -1.81 -5.94 -28.76
N MET A 361 -2.60 -5.02 -29.29
CA MET A 361 -2.74 -3.68 -28.75
C MET A 361 -3.28 -3.70 -27.30
N ALA A 362 -4.23 -4.59 -27.01
CA ALA A 362 -4.75 -4.75 -25.67
C ALA A 362 -3.68 -5.28 -24.68
N ASP A 363 -2.82 -6.21 -25.13
CA ASP A 363 -1.70 -6.74 -24.34
C ASP A 363 -0.63 -5.67 -24.06
N GLU A 364 -0.43 -4.74 -24.96
CA GLU A 364 0.54 -3.66 -24.83
C GLU A 364 0.01 -2.50 -23.96
N ARG A 365 -1.29 -2.18 -24.07
CA ARG A 365 -1.90 -0.97 -23.48
C ARG A 365 -2.68 -1.20 -22.20
N ILE A 366 -3.07 -2.44 -21.90
CA ILE A 366 -3.72 -2.78 -20.63
C ILE A 366 -2.68 -3.48 -19.76
N VAL A 367 -2.13 -2.71 -18.82
CA VAL A 367 -1.03 -3.17 -17.97
C VAL A 367 -1.55 -3.61 -16.60
N GLY A 368 -0.98 -4.67 -16.07
CA GLY A 368 -1.31 -5.25 -14.76
C GLY A 368 -0.15 -6.13 -14.28
N ASN A 369 -0.44 -7.16 -13.52
CA ASN A 369 0.57 -8.02 -12.89
C ASN A 369 1.69 -8.52 -13.81
N ASN A 370 1.38 -8.81 -15.06
CA ASN A 370 2.36 -9.38 -15.99
C ASN A 370 3.24 -8.33 -16.67
N ALA A 371 2.93 -7.05 -16.51
CA ALA A 371 3.61 -5.95 -17.18
C ALA A 371 4.32 -5.00 -16.22
N LEU A 372 4.01 -5.07 -14.91
CA LEU A 372 4.69 -4.31 -13.88
C LEU A 372 5.90 -5.09 -13.34
N PRO A 373 7.02 -4.42 -13.07
CA PRO A 373 8.21 -5.05 -12.50
C PRO A 373 8.03 -5.41 -11.02
N VAL A 374 6.91 -5.02 -10.42
CA VAL A 374 6.54 -5.30 -9.02
C VAL A 374 5.14 -5.89 -8.96
N ASP A 375 4.86 -6.66 -7.92
CA ASP A 375 3.50 -7.15 -7.65
C ASP A 375 2.54 -5.96 -7.52
N THR A 376 1.41 -6.01 -8.23
CA THR A 376 0.41 -4.93 -8.24
C THR A 376 -0.12 -4.58 -6.86
N ARG A 377 -0.10 -5.52 -5.91
CA ARG A 377 -0.47 -5.29 -4.51
C ARG A 377 0.38 -4.21 -3.85
N TYR A 378 1.63 -4.05 -4.27
CA TYR A 378 2.62 -3.16 -3.66
C TYR A 378 2.95 -1.94 -4.53
N ALA A 379 2.42 -1.87 -5.73
CA ALA A 379 2.77 -0.84 -6.71
C ALA A 379 2.63 0.59 -6.14
N ASN A 380 1.59 0.88 -5.35
CA ASN A 380 1.44 2.19 -4.73
C ASN A 380 2.58 2.50 -3.75
N ALA A 381 2.89 1.60 -2.82
CA ALA A 381 3.95 1.85 -1.83
C ALA A 381 5.33 2.00 -2.50
N VAL A 382 5.61 1.17 -3.51
CA VAL A 382 6.87 1.26 -4.28
C VAL A 382 6.96 2.58 -5.04
N GLY A 383 5.90 2.97 -5.74
CA GLY A 383 5.89 4.23 -6.49
C GLY A 383 5.92 5.48 -5.60
N LEU A 384 5.29 5.43 -4.44
CA LEU A 384 5.40 6.49 -3.43
C LEU A 384 6.85 6.61 -2.90
N MET A 385 7.56 5.49 -2.73
CA MET A 385 8.98 5.50 -2.41
C MET A 385 9.81 6.15 -3.53
N LEU A 386 9.50 5.85 -4.80
CA LEU A 386 10.15 6.50 -5.95
C LEU A 386 9.91 8.01 -5.94
N LEU A 387 8.71 8.47 -5.61
CA LEU A 387 8.40 9.91 -5.46
C LEU A 387 9.22 10.55 -4.33
N ALA A 388 9.29 9.91 -3.16
CA ALA A 388 10.12 10.41 -2.06
C ALA A 388 11.59 10.51 -2.47
N ARG A 389 12.09 9.52 -3.22
CA ARG A 389 13.46 9.52 -3.74
C ARG A 389 13.70 10.68 -4.71
N ASP A 390 12.81 10.88 -5.67
CA ASP A 390 12.98 11.95 -6.67
C ASP A 390 12.90 13.33 -5.99
N GLN A 391 12.06 13.47 -4.95
CA GLN A 391 12.00 14.70 -4.16
C GLN A 391 13.29 14.94 -3.34
N ILE A 392 13.92 13.89 -2.80
CA ILE A 392 15.24 14.00 -2.16
C ILE A 392 16.25 14.62 -3.12
N ALA A 393 16.26 14.19 -4.40
CA ALA A 393 17.16 14.74 -5.40
C ALA A 393 16.95 16.24 -5.61
N LEU A 394 15.67 16.66 -5.65
CA LEU A 394 15.30 18.06 -5.87
C LEU A 394 15.61 18.97 -4.66
N GLU A 395 15.20 18.53 -3.47
CA GLU A 395 15.29 19.35 -2.24
C GLU A 395 16.72 19.45 -1.68
N LEU A 396 17.50 18.39 -1.80
CA LEU A 396 18.81 18.30 -1.18
C LEU A 396 19.96 18.49 -2.19
N ASP A 397 19.64 18.77 -3.45
CA ASP A 397 20.62 18.88 -4.57
C ASP A 397 21.64 17.71 -4.56
N LYS A 398 21.13 16.52 -4.25
CA LYS A 398 21.92 15.29 -4.15
C LYS A 398 21.64 14.40 -5.36
N ASP A 399 22.69 13.90 -5.98
CA ASP A 399 22.57 12.80 -6.93
C ASP A 399 22.01 11.57 -6.19
N VAL A 400 20.76 11.29 -6.43
CA VAL A 400 20.13 10.06 -5.92
C VAL A 400 20.47 8.92 -6.86
N ASP A 401 20.91 7.82 -6.28
CA ASP A 401 21.14 6.59 -7.04
C ASP A 401 19.86 6.18 -7.80
N ARG A 402 19.86 6.41 -9.10
CA ARG A 402 18.78 6.05 -10.01
C ARG A 402 18.76 4.55 -10.37
N SER A 403 19.75 3.80 -9.87
CA SER A 403 19.94 2.39 -10.19
C SER A 403 19.12 1.44 -9.28
N ILE A 404 18.10 1.94 -8.58
CA ILE A 404 17.23 1.05 -7.80
C ILE A 404 16.56 0.06 -8.76
N ASP A 405 16.92 -1.21 -8.64
CA ASP A 405 16.21 -2.28 -9.32
C ASP A 405 14.92 -2.60 -8.56
N ILE A 406 13.82 -1.99 -9.00
CA ILE A 406 12.51 -2.20 -8.34
C ILE A 406 12.02 -3.65 -8.47
N SER A 407 12.54 -4.44 -9.42
CA SER A 407 12.20 -5.85 -9.55
C SER A 407 12.88 -6.71 -8.47
N ALA A 408 13.95 -6.20 -7.87
CA ALA A 408 14.65 -6.85 -6.76
C ALA A 408 14.05 -6.53 -5.38
N ILE A 409 13.04 -5.66 -5.30
CA ILE A 409 12.39 -5.33 -4.03
C ILE A 409 11.69 -6.59 -3.48
N VAL A 410 12.16 -7.03 -2.34
CA VAL A 410 11.64 -8.22 -1.66
C VAL A 410 10.36 -7.87 -0.91
N SER A 411 9.27 -8.60 -1.19
CA SER A 411 8.08 -8.57 -0.33
C SER A 411 8.18 -9.67 0.71
N ASP A 412 7.76 -9.40 1.94
CA ASP A 412 7.57 -10.46 2.93
C ASP A 412 6.58 -11.48 2.35
N LYS A 413 7.02 -12.74 2.27
CA LYS A 413 6.10 -13.83 1.93
C LYS A 413 5.18 -14.05 3.13
N GLU A 414 3.87 -14.12 2.87
CA GLU A 414 2.85 -14.51 3.85
C GLU A 414 3.16 -15.87 4.49
#